data_41bc56b0e464db3ad93ac088c927d15a
#
_entry.id   41bc56b0e464db3ad93ac088c927d15a
#
_cell.length_a   1.000
_cell.length_b   1.000
_cell.length_c   1.000
_cell.angle_alpha   90.00
_cell.angle_beta   90.00
_cell.angle_gamma   90.00
#
_symmetry.space_group_name_H-M   'P 1'
#
loop_
_entity.id
_entity.type
_entity.pdbx_description
1 polymer ?
#
loop_
_entity_poly.entity_id
_entity_poly.type
_entity_poly.pdbx_seq_one_letter_code
_entity_poly.pdbx_strand_id
1 'polypeptide(L)'
;QKKLNNSIFPGTCSSYHLHHVAGKVVALAEFEQFGEDYARDIVSNAQALGAALSSEGFDVLAEERGFTESHQVLTRHGGPDSGAGMRAAQTLEDCGIITNMNMLPGDTKAMSGPSGLRLGVPELTRVGMGVDEMQDVARFFARALIRQEDPSTVCSEVSTFKSDFQTVKYCFEEGPAYPGI
;
A
#
# COMPACT_ATOMS: atom_id res chain seq x y z
N GLN A 1 -28.66 -21.20 1.88
CA GLN A 1 -28.36 -20.95 0.47
C GLN A 1 -29.37 -19.99 -0.19
N LYS A 2 -30.70 -20.29 -0.13
CA LYS A 2 -31.77 -19.44 -0.73
C LYS A 2 -31.76 -18.00 -0.20
N LYS A 3 -31.59 -17.81 1.14
CA LYS A 3 -31.45 -16.44 1.73
C LYS A 3 -30.23 -15.72 1.21
N LEU A 4 -29.10 -16.41 1.08
CA LEU A 4 -27.85 -15.84 0.55
C LEU A 4 -28.03 -15.40 -0.91
N ASN A 5 -28.58 -16.27 -1.76
CA ASN A 5 -28.85 -15.93 -3.14
C ASN A 5 -29.78 -14.72 -3.29
N ASN A 6 -30.85 -14.64 -2.49
CA ASN A 6 -31.75 -13.50 -2.52
C ASN A 6 -31.12 -12.21 -1.97
N SER A 7 -30.16 -12.32 -1.05
CA SER A 7 -29.41 -11.15 -0.57
C SER A 7 -28.45 -10.60 -1.64
N ILE A 8 -27.90 -11.49 -2.47
CA ILE A 8 -27.04 -11.09 -3.58
C ILE A 8 -27.90 -10.55 -4.72
N PHE A 9 -28.85 -11.34 -5.22
CA PHE A 9 -29.75 -10.94 -6.30
C PHE A 9 -31.20 -11.26 -5.95
N PRO A 10 -32.13 -10.25 -5.99
CA PRO A 10 -31.94 -8.86 -6.38
C PRO A 10 -31.59 -7.91 -5.19
N GLY A 11 -31.14 -8.44 -4.04
CA GLY A 11 -30.98 -7.66 -2.82
C GLY A 11 -29.90 -6.58 -2.92
N THR A 12 -28.64 -6.95 -3.20
CA THR A 12 -27.52 -6.02 -3.32
C THR A 12 -27.07 -5.77 -4.75
N CYS A 13 -27.31 -6.73 -5.65
CA CYS A 13 -26.99 -6.64 -7.07
C CYS A 13 -28.28 -6.76 -7.89
N SER A 14 -28.43 -5.95 -8.92
CA SER A 14 -29.60 -5.98 -9.80
C SER A 14 -29.21 -6.33 -11.23
N SER A 15 -28.44 -5.48 -11.88
CA SER A 15 -28.00 -5.67 -13.27
C SER A 15 -26.50 -5.85 -13.36
N TYR A 16 -26.05 -6.56 -14.37
CA TYR A 16 -24.65 -6.60 -14.74
C TYR A 16 -24.31 -5.47 -15.70
N HIS A 17 -23.09 -4.97 -15.61
CA HIS A 17 -22.58 -3.90 -16.47
C HIS A 17 -21.54 -4.50 -17.42
N LEU A 18 -21.86 -4.56 -18.71
CA LEU A 18 -21.01 -5.20 -19.73
C LEU A 18 -19.61 -4.58 -19.82
N HIS A 19 -19.50 -3.26 -19.62
CA HIS A 19 -18.21 -2.59 -19.60
C HIS A 19 -17.32 -3.07 -18.43
N HIS A 20 -17.88 -3.35 -17.24
CA HIS A 20 -17.14 -3.95 -16.13
C HIS A 20 -16.72 -5.40 -16.45
N VAL A 21 -17.58 -6.15 -17.17
CA VAL A 21 -17.22 -7.51 -17.62
C VAL A 21 -16.08 -7.46 -18.63
N ALA A 22 -16.14 -6.54 -19.60
CA ALA A 22 -15.06 -6.34 -20.56
C ALA A 22 -13.74 -5.95 -19.85
N GLY A 23 -13.79 -5.00 -18.90
CA GLY A 23 -12.62 -4.63 -18.11
C GLY A 23 -12.02 -5.79 -17.32
N LYS A 24 -12.86 -6.67 -16.74
CA LYS A 24 -12.38 -7.90 -16.07
C LYS A 24 -11.70 -8.86 -17.03
N VAL A 25 -12.21 -9.01 -18.26
CA VAL A 25 -11.59 -9.89 -19.27
C VAL A 25 -10.19 -9.38 -19.62
N VAL A 26 -10.04 -8.08 -19.86
CA VAL A 26 -8.74 -7.46 -20.14
C VAL A 26 -7.80 -7.66 -18.94
N ALA A 27 -8.25 -7.35 -17.72
CA ALA A 27 -7.43 -7.51 -16.52
C ALA A 27 -6.99 -8.97 -16.29
N LEU A 28 -7.84 -9.95 -16.57
CA LEU A 28 -7.47 -11.37 -16.49
C LEU A 28 -6.45 -11.77 -17.56
N ALA A 29 -6.59 -11.27 -18.78
CA ALA A 29 -5.64 -11.52 -19.85
C ALA A 29 -4.27 -10.87 -19.57
N GLU A 30 -4.24 -9.65 -19.05
CA GLU A 30 -3.01 -9.01 -18.57
C GLU A 30 -2.38 -9.80 -17.43
N PHE A 31 -3.19 -10.26 -16.48
CA PHE A 31 -2.70 -11.06 -15.36
C PHE A 31 -2.14 -12.42 -15.79
N GLU A 32 -2.71 -13.05 -16.81
CA GLU A 32 -2.17 -14.27 -17.42
C GLU A 32 -0.78 -14.02 -18.04
N GLN A 33 -0.57 -12.86 -18.66
CA GLN A 33 0.69 -12.54 -19.33
C GLN A 33 1.75 -11.97 -18.38
N PHE A 34 1.37 -11.06 -17.49
CA PHE A 34 2.32 -10.27 -16.67
C PHE A 34 2.26 -10.60 -15.18
N GLY A 35 1.31 -11.42 -14.75
CA GLY A 35 0.99 -11.60 -13.32
C GLY A 35 2.12 -12.25 -12.52
N GLU A 36 2.91 -13.15 -13.11
CA GLU A 36 4.05 -13.76 -12.44
C GLU A 36 5.15 -12.74 -12.13
N ASP A 37 5.54 -11.95 -13.13
CA ASP A 37 6.54 -10.90 -12.96
C ASP A 37 6.04 -9.83 -11.99
N TYR A 38 4.80 -9.39 -12.14
CA TYR A 38 4.19 -8.41 -11.24
C TYR A 38 4.14 -8.89 -9.79
N ALA A 39 3.74 -10.14 -9.54
CA ALA A 39 3.70 -10.73 -8.21
C ALA A 39 5.10 -10.85 -7.58
N ARG A 40 6.09 -11.29 -8.37
CA ARG A 40 7.49 -11.37 -7.93
C ARG A 40 8.01 -9.99 -7.53
N ASP A 41 7.78 -8.99 -8.37
CA ASP A 41 8.28 -7.64 -8.13
C ASP A 41 7.57 -6.97 -6.95
N ILE A 42 6.26 -7.24 -6.73
CA ILE A 42 5.55 -6.85 -5.52
C ILE A 42 6.22 -7.41 -4.27
N VAL A 43 6.53 -8.71 -4.23
CA VAL A 43 7.15 -9.34 -3.05
C VAL A 43 8.55 -8.77 -2.82
N SER A 44 9.34 -8.60 -3.89
CA SER A 44 10.69 -8.01 -3.82
C SER A 44 10.65 -6.57 -3.27
N ASN A 45 9.72 -5.75 -3.75
CA ASN A 45 9.53 -4.38 -3.28
C ASN A 45 9.07 -4.35 -1.82
N ALA A 46 8.16 -5.25 -1.42
CA ALA A 46 7.71 -5.32 -0.03
C ALA A 46 8.85 -5.69 0.93
N GLN A 47 9.68 -6.65 0.55
CA GLN A 47 10.86 -7.03 1.33
C GLN A 47 11.88 -5.88 1.40
N ALA A 48 12.14 -5.22 0.28
CA ALA A 48 13.03 -4.06 0.22
C ALA A 48 12.52 -2.90 1.08
N LEU A 49 11.22 -2.61 1.04
CA LEU A 49 10.60 -1.59 1.90
C LEU A 49 10.73 -1.96 3.38
N GLY A 50 10.48 -3.22 3.74
CA GLY A 50 10.65 -3.70 5.13
C GLY A 50 12.08 -3.50 5.63
N ALA A 51 13.07 -3.90 4.83
CA ALA A 51 14.48 -3.75 5.15
C ALA A 51 14.90 -2.27 5.25
N ALA A 52 14.44 -1.43 4.33
CA ALA A 52 14.74 0.00 4.34
C ALA A 52 14.12 0.71 5.55
N LEU A 53 12.87 0.39 5.90
CA LEU A 53 12.22 0.93 7.10
C LEU A 53 12.93 0.49 8.39
N SER A 54 13.34 -0.78 8.49
CA SER A 54 14.14 -1.27 9.62
C SER A 54 15.47 -0.51 9.74
N SER A 55 16.14 -0.27 8.61
CA SER A 55 17.39 0.51 8.55
C SER A 55 17.22 1.98 8.96
N GLU A 56 16.06 2.56 8.71
CA GLU A 56 15.71 3.93 9.15
C GLU A 56 15.27 3.97 10.64
N GLY A 57 15.18 2.82 11.32
CA GLY A 57 14.90 2.74 12.76
C GLY A 57 13.44 2.45 13.12
N PHE A 58 12.62 1.99 12.17
CA PHE A 58 11.26 1.55 12.47
C PHE A 58 11.24 0.13 13.03
N ASP A 59 10.29 -0.14 13.95
CA ASP A 59 9.96 -1.49 14.40
C ASP A 59 9.10 -2.18 13.33
N VAL A 60 9.75 -2.93 12.44
CA VAL A 60 9.09 -3.68 11.36
C VAL A 60 8.88 -5.12 11.83
N LEU A 61 7.66 -5.64 11.70
CA LEU A 61 7.33 -6.98 12.14
C LEU A 61 7.95 -8.05 11.22
N ALA A 62 8.26 -9.20 11.82
CA ALA A 62 8.76 -10.39 11.13
C ALA A 62 10.12 -10.19 10.41
N GLU A 63 10.98 -9.33 10.93
CA GLU A 63 12.33 -9.10 10.39
C GLU A 63 13.14 -10.40 10.30
N GLU A 64 13.03 -11.26 11.31
CA GLU A 64 13.72 -12.56 11.36
C GLU A 64 13.27 -13.55 10.27
N ARG A 65 12.17 -13.23 9.57
CA ARG A 65 11.61 -14.02 8.46
C ARG A 65 11.72 -13.30 7.11
N GLY A 66 12.51 -12.22 7.01
CA GLY A 66 12.63 -11.40 5.83
C GLY A 66 11.42 -10.45 5.61
N PHE A 67 10.77 -10.03 6.69
CA PHE A 67 9.66 -9.07 6.76
C PHE A 67 8.34 -9.59 6.20
N THR A 68 8.32 -10.17 5.00
CA THR A 68 7.08 -10.60 4.34
C THR A 68 7.35 -11.57 3.18
N GLU A 69 6.38 -12.42 2.89
CA GLU A 69 6.28 -13.21 1.66
C GLU A 69 5.08 -12.76 0.80
N SER A 70 4.55 -11.55 1.08
CA SER A 70 3.37 -10.99 0.41
C SER A 70 3.60 -9.54 -0.01
N HIS A 71 2.52 -8.84 -0.33
CA HIS A 71 2.54 -7.43 -0.71
C HIS A 71 2.52 -6.46 0.47
N GLN A 72 2.45 -6.95 1.71
CA GLN A 72 2.21 -6.12 2.90
C GLN A 72 3.41 -6.12 3.83
N VAL A 73 3.71 -4.95 4.38
CA VAL A 73 4.66 -4.74 5.47
C VAL A 73 3.91 -4.16 6.67
N LEU A 74 4.19 -4.65 7.86
CA LEU A 74 3.61 -4.17 9.10
C LEU A 74 4.67 -3.46 9.95
N THR A 75 4.35 -2.25 10.40
CA THR A 75 5.22 -1.48 11.30
C THR A 75 4.51 -1.16 12.61
N ARG A 76 5.24 -1.19 13.72
CA ARG A 76 4.76 -0.84 15.06
C ARG A 76 5.17 0.59 15.40
N HIS A 77 4.24 1.36 15.94
CA HIS A 77 4.46 2.76 16.33
C HIS A 77 4.23 3.04 17.81
N GLY A 78 3.81 2.05 18.57
CA GLY A 78 3.60 2.17 20.01
C GLY A 78 3.15 0.86 20.64
N GLY A 79 2.91 0.90 21.96
CA GLY A 79 2.37 -0.26 22.67
C GLY A 79 0.95 -0.63 22.23
N PRO A 80 0.47 -1.82 22.64
CA PRO A 80 -0.90 -2.26 22.33
C PRO A 80 -1.94 -1.21 22.74
N ASP A 81 -2.97 -1.08 21.92
CA ASP A 81 -4.10 -0.15 22.15
C ASP A 81 -3.72 1.32 22.36
N SER A 82 -2.53 1.73 21.91
CA SER A 82 -2.00 3.09 22.10
C SER A 82 -2.59 4.14 21.13
N GLY A 83 -3.19 3.72 20.04
CA GLY A 83 -3.61 4.59 18.94
C GLY A 83 -2.43 5.24 18.19
N ALA A 84 -1.22 4.76 18.40
CA ALA A 84 -0.03 5.32 17.75
C ALA A 84 -0.04 5.13 16.24
N GLY A 85 -0.59 4.00 15.74
CA GLY A 85 -0.75 3.77 14.31
C GLY A 85 -1.68 4.80 13.65
N MET A 86 -2.75 5.20 14.33
CA MET A 86 -3.66 6.25 13.82
C MET A 86 -2.94 7.61 13.71
N ARG A 87 -2.18 7.99 14.75
CA ARG A 87 -1.40 9.24 14.71
C ARG A 87 -0.32 9.22 13.64
N ALA A 88 0.37 8.09 13.48
CA ALA A 88 1.37 7.93 12.43
C ALA A 88 0.74 8.03 11.02
N ALA A 89 -0.41 7.41 10.80
CA ALA A 89 -1.14 7.51 9.54
C ALA A 89 -1.53 8.97 9.23
N GLN A 90 -2.03 9.71 10.22
CA GLN A 90 -2.38 11.11 10.04
C GLN A 90 -1.16 11.98 9.70
N THR A 91 -0.04 11.80 10.40
CA THR A 91 1.21 12.54 10.11
C THR A 91 1.70 12.26 8.69
N LEU A 92 1.63 11.01 8.24
CA LEU A 92 2.01 10.64 6.87
C LEU A 92 1.04 11.24 5.82
N GLU A 93 -0.26 11.26 6.11
CA GLU A 93 -1.27 11.88 5.25
C GLU A 93 -1.00 13.38 5.08
N ASP A 94 -0.63 14.09 6.14
CA ASP A 94 -0.23 15.50 6.09
C ASP A 94 1.01 15.73 5.21
N CYS A 95 1.85 14.69 5.06
CA CYS A 95 3.00 14.66 4.14
C CYS A 95 2.66 14.13 2.73
N GLY A 96 1.39 13.90 2.40
CA GLY A 96 0.97 13.36 1.12
C GLY A 96 1.17 11.84 0.95
N ILE A 97 1.42 11.12 2.04
CA ILE A 97 1.65 9.66 2.04
C ILE A 97 0.46 8.98 2.71
N ILE A 98 -0.44 8.39 1.91
CA ILE A 98 -1.64 7.73 2.41
C ILE A 98 -1.31 6.30 2.84
N THR A 99 -1.61 5.97 4.09
CA THR A 99 -1.37 4.65 4.67
C THR A 99 -2.60 4.14 5.42
N ASN A 100 -2.57 2.88 5.85
CA ASN A 100 -3.64 2.27 6.60
C ASN A 100 -3.18 1.93 8.02
N MET A 101 -3.83 2.55 9.02
CA MET A 101 -3.67 2.13 10.41
C MET A 101 -4.14 0.67 10.59
N ASN A 102 -3.42 -0.11 11.36
CA ASN A 102 -3.69 -1.53 11.51
C ASN A 102 -3.50 -2.00 12.95
N MET A 103 -4.40 -2.88 13.39
CA MET A 103 -4.18 -3.62 14.63
C MET A 103 -3.01 -4.58 14.47
N LEU A 104 -2.17 -4.63 15.47
CA LEU A 104 -1.07 -5.59 15.55
C LEU A 104 -1.36 -6.65 16.64
N PRO A 105 -0.61 -7.77 16.66
CA PRO A 105 -0.72 -8.73 17.73
C PRO A 105 -0.59 -8.07 19.13
N GLY A 106 -1.60 -8.27 19.96
CA GLY A 106 -1.74 -7.65 21.28
C GLY A 106 -2.75 -6.50 21.35
N ASP A 107 -3.14 -5.90 20.23
CA ASP A 107 -4.20 -4.89 20.20
C ASP A 107 -5.57 -5.53 20.41
N THR A 108 -6.40 -4.92 21.25
CA THR A 108 -7.77 -5.36 21.55
C THR A 108 -8.83 -4.34 21.16
N LYS A 109 -8.46 -3.07 20.97
CA LYS A 109 -9.34 -1.93 20.67
C LYS A 109 -9.26 -1.53 19.20
N ALA A 110 -10.07 -2.20 18.36
CA ALA A 110 -10.03 -2.08 16.92
C ALA A 110 -10.16 -0.64 16.37
N MET A 111 -11.08 0.17 16.93
CA MET A 111 -11.41 1.49 16.37
C MET A 111 -10.65 2.66 16.99
N SER A 112 -10.12 2.50 18.20
CA SER A 112 -9.53 3.61 18.95
C SER A 112 -8.08 3.39 19.34
N GLY A 113 -7.54 2.20 19.07
CA GLY A 113 -6.27 1.80 19.63
C GLY A 113 -5.24 1.13 18.70
N PRO A 114 -5.36 1.14 17.34
CA PRO A 114 -4.39 0.44 16.53
C PRO A 114 -2.97 0.97 16.77
N SER A 115 -2.04 0.03 17.02
CA SER A 115 -0.66 0.36 17.37
C SER A 115 0.27 0.42 16.15
N GLY A 116 -0.18 -0.04 14.99
CA GLY A 116 0.66 -0.17 13.79
C GLY A 116 0.07 0.42 12.53
N LEU A 117 0.90 0.36 11.49
CA LEU A 117 0.52 0.61 10.10
C LEU A 117 0.64 -0.67 9.28
N ARG A 118 -0.21 -0.78 8.27
CA ARG A 118 -0.11 -1.75 7.19
C ARG A 118 0.20 -1.03 5.89
N LEU A 119 1.33 -1.35 5.32
CA LEU A 119 1.85 -0.75 4.10
C LEU A 119 1.75 -1.77 2.98
N GLY A 120 1.23 -1.37 1.83
CA GLY A 120 1.13 -2.21 0.65
C GLY A 120 1.84 -1.57 -0.53
N VAL A 121 2.53 -2.37 -1.33
CA VAL A 121 3.35 -1.90 -2.46
C VAL A 121 2.80 -2.21 -3.86
N PRO A 122 1.62 -2.83 -4.06
CA PRO A 122 1.16 -3.17 -5.41
C PRO A 122 1.02 -1.96 -6.32
N GLU A 123 0.49 -0.85 -5.82
CA GLU A 123 0.33 0.37 -6.62
C GLU A 123 1.69 0.97 -7.00
N LEU A 124 2.62 1.06 -6.05
CA LEU A 124 3.98 1.56 -6.32
C LEU A 124 4.67 0.72 -7.40
N THR A 125 4.55 -0.61 -7.29
CA THR A 125 5.07 -1.54 -8.29
C THR A 125 4.36 -1.35 -9.64
N ARG A 126 3.03 -1.16 -9.63
CA ARG A 126 2.23 -0.97 -10.85
C ARG A 126 2.62 0.29 -11.62
N VAL A 127 3.09 1.33 -10.97
CA VAL A 127 3.57 2.56 -11.62
C VAL A 127 5.08 2.56 -11.91
N GLY A 128 5.75 1.42 -11.67
CA GLY A 128 7.14 1.19 -12.09
C GLY A 128 8.20 1.48 -11.04
N MET A 129 7.82 1.66 -9.76
CA MET A 129 8.81 1.70 -8.68
C MET A 129 9.38 0.30 -8.45
N GLY A 130 10.70 0.22 -8.28
CA GLY A 130 11.45 -0.99 -7.96
C GLY A 130 12.04 -0.97 -6.55
N VAL A 131 12.96 -1.89 -6.29
CA VAL A 131 13.58 -2.06 -4.98
C VAL A 131 14.40 -0.83 -4.53
N ASP A 132 14.98 -0.10 -5.47
CA ASP A 132 15.78 1.09 -5.17
C ASP A 132 14.90 2.23 -4.66
N GLU A 133 13.73 2.43 -5.25
CA GLU A 133 12.76 3.45 -4.85
C GLU A 133 12.15 3.16 -3.46
N MET A 134 12.16 1.91 -3.01
CA MET A 134 11.68 1.57 -1.66
C MET A 134 12.56 2.19 -0.57
N GLN A 135 13.83 2.48 -0.86
CA GLN A 135 14.70 3.21 0.07
C GLN A 135 14.29 4.69 0.17
N ASP A 136 13.93 5.30 -0.96
CA ASP A 136 13.42 6.68 -0.97
C ASP A 136 12.09 6.78 -0.22
N VAL A 137 11.18 5.83 -0.44
CA VAL A 137 9.93 5.74 0.30
C VAL A 137 10.19 5.65 1.80
N ALA A 138 11.09 4.75 2.25
CA ALA A 138 11.42 4.61 3.67
C ALA A 138 12.04 5.89 4.26
N ARG A 139 12.86 6.61 3.49
CA ARG A 139 13.41 7.92 3.92
C ARG A 139 12.32 8.97 4.12
N PHE A 140 11.29 9.03 3.25
CA PHE A 140 10.15 9.93 3.46
C PHE A 140 9.40 9.59 4.74
N PHE A 141 9.19 8.31 5.05
CA PHE A 141 8.61 7.87 6.32
C PHE A 141 9.46 8.34 7.52
N ALA A 142 10.78 8.16 7.46
CA ALA A 142 11.67 8.57 8.55
C ALA A 142 11.66 10.10 8.75
N ARG A 143 11.62 10.87 7.68
CA ARG A 143 11.53 12.33 7.72
C ARG A 143 10.25 12.79 8.39
N ALA A 144 9.12 12.17 8.04
CA ALA A 144 7.82 12.50 8.61
C ALA A 144 7.68 12.07 10.07
N LEU A 145 8.02 10.81 10.40
CA LEU A 145 7.66 10.20 11.68
C LEU A 145 8.78 10.22 12.71
N ILE A 146 10.04 10.16 12.30
CA ILE A 146 11.20 10.12 13.21
C ILE A 146 11.83 11.50 13.34
N ARG A 147 12.13 12.15 12.21
CA ARG A 147 12.78 13.46 12.18
C ARG A 147 11.79 14.61 12.37
N GLN A 148 10.50 14.36 12.21
CA GLN A 148 9.41 15.33 12.37
C GLN A 148 9.66 16.62 11.58
N GLU A 149 10.09 16.46 10.33
CA GLU A 149 10.29 17.58 9.40
C GLU A 149 8.95 18.25 9.05
N ASP A 150 9.01 19.47 8.55
CA ASP A 150 7.82 20.21 8.14
C ASP A 150 7.01 19.43 7.09
N PRO A 151 5.73 19.10 7.37
CA PRO A 151 4.92 18.28 6.47
C PRO A 151 4.78 18.87 5.07
N SER A 152 4.73 20.19 4.92
CA SER A 152 4.60 20.82 3.61
C SER A 152 5.84 20.63 2.74
N THR A 153 7.01 20.65 3.35
CA THR A 153 8.29 20.38 2.67
C THR A 153 8.34 18.93 2.21
N VAL A 154 8.05 17.97 3.11
CA VAL A 154 8.03 16.55 2.77
C VAL A 154 6.99 16.27 1.68
N CYS A 155 5.79 16.83 1.78
CA CYS A 155 4.72 16.67 0.80
C CYS A 155 5.13 17.15 -0.60
N SER A 156 5.81 18.31 -0.69
CA SER A 156 6.31 18.83 -1.96
C SER A 156 7.31 17.89 -2.62
N GLU A 157 8.23 17.33 -1.84
CA GLU A 157 9.23 16.40 -2.35
C GLU A 157 8.64 15.04 -2.70
N VAL A 158 7.70 14.52 -1.92
CA VAL A 158 6.92 13.32 -2.26
C VAL A 158 6.19 13.51 -3.57
N SER A 159 5.56 14.67 -3.77
CA SER A 159 4.87 14.99 -5.03
C SER A 159 5.85 15.02 -6.22
N THR A 160 7.03 15.61 -6.04
CA THR A 160 8.08 15.66 -7.06
C THR A 160 8.58 14.26 -7.38
N PHE A 161 8.91 13.45 -6.37
CA PHE A 161 9.33 12.07 -6.55
C PHE A 161 8.27 11.23 -7.27
N LYS A 162 7.00 11.35 -6.86
CA LYS A 162 5.88 10.64 -7.51
C LYS A 162 5.70 11.03 -8.98
N SER A 163 6.09 12.22 -9.39
CA SER A 163 5.91 12.69 -10.78
C SER A 163 6.68 11.86 -11.80
N ASP A 164 7.73 11.15 -11.40
CA ASP A 164 8.51 10.27 -12.25
C ASP A 164 7.82 8.90 -12.49
N PHE A 165 6.79 8.58 -11.69
CA PHE A 165 6.09 7.29 -11.69
C PHE A 165 4.62 7.47 -12.06
N GLN A 166 4.35 7.88 -13.31
CA GLN A 166 3.00 8.19 -13.80
C GLN A 166 2.52 7.24 -14.91
N THR A 167 3.27 6.17 -15.19
CA THR A 167 2.95 5.24 -16.26
C THR A 167 2.59 3.86 -15.68
N VAL A 168 1.42 3.33 -16.07
CA VAL A 168 1.01 1.98 -15.67
C VAL A 168 1.87 0.94 -16.37
N LYS A 169 2.41 -0.01 -15.59
CA LYS A 169 3.19 -1.17 -16.06
C LYS A 169 2.36 -2.46 -15.94
N TYR A 170 2.91 -3.57 -16.44
CA TYR A 170 2.29 -4.90 -16.42
C TYR A 170 0.90 -4.92 -17.10
N CYS A 171 0.79 -4.24 -18.24
CA CYS A 171 -0.42 -4.13 -19.05
C CYS A 171 -0.06 -4.20 -20.55
N PHE A 172 -1.06 -4.43 -21.40
CA PHE A 172 -0.85 -4.52 -22.85
C PHE A 172 -0.43 -3.19 -23.47
N GLU A 173 -1.00 -2.08 -22.97
CA GLU A 173 -0.68 -0.73 -23.45
C GLU A 173 -0.32 0.15 -22.25
N GLU A 174 0.94 0.57 -22.19
CA GLU A 174 1.37 1.53 -21.17
C GLU A 174 0.69 2.88 -21.40
N GLY A 175 0.14 3.43 -20.34
CA GLY A 175 -0.58 4.70 -20.39
C GLY A 175 -0.45 5.46 -19.06
N PRO A 176 -1.02 6.67 -18.98
CA PRO A 176 -0.99 7.44 -17.75
C PRO A 176 -1.73 6.70 -16.63
N ALA A 177 -1.10 6.62 -15.46
CA ALA A 177 -1.66 5.92 -14.29
C ALA A 177 -2.95 6.60 -13.79
N TYR A 178 -3.03 7.92 -13.94
CA TYR A 178 -4.15 8.73 -13.44
C TYR A 178 -4.66 9.66 -14.54
N PRO A 179 -5.38 9.13 -15.56
CA PRO A 179 -5.88 9.97 -16.64
C PRO A 179 -6.93 10.96 -16.12
N GLY A 180 -6.67 12.24 -16.31
CA GLY A 180 -7.61 13.33 -15.98
C GLY A 180 -7.49 13.90 -14.56
N ILE A 181 -6.42 13.59 -13.85
CA ILE A 181 -6.05 14.28 -12.60
C ILE A 181 -4.90 15.25 -12.87
#